data_7855ac3ccf4b98dd6270db839fa14019
#
_entry.id   7855ac3ccf4b98dd6270db839fa14019
#
_cell.length_a   1.000
_cell.length_b   1.000
_cell.length_c   1.000
_cell.angle_alpha   90.00
_cell.angle_beta   90.00
_cell.angle_gamma   90.00
#
_symmetry.space_group_name_H-M   'P 1'
#
loop_
_entity.id
_entity.type
_entity.pdbx_description
1 polymer ?
#
loop_
_entity_poly.entity_id
_entity_poly.type
_entity_poly.pdbx_seq_one_letter_code
_entity_poly.pdbx_strand_id
1 'polypeptide(L)'
;MQEINRVPRLLFVDDEHSILTALRRSLVETQWDIELADSAATALAILEQREFDLVISDMRMPEMNGAVFLETVSRMQPSAVRLMLTGFSDIHDIVSAINQGKIFSYLTKPWDNKELHSALNIAWDYKQREDERLYLQQLTASQNAQLQLLNSELESKVEERTYELKSTMTELESAHKKLKNSYQST
;
A
#
# COMPACT_ATOMS: atom_id res chain seq x y z
N MET A 1 -9.56 -9.94 -10.74
CA MET A 1 -9.71 -9.83 -9.27
C MET A 1 -9.05 -11.06 -8.67
N GLN A 2 -7.80 -10.98 -8.30
CA GLN A 2 -7.23 -11.96 -7.38
C GLN A 2 -7.65 -11.49 -5.98
N GLU A 3 -8.63 -12.16 -5.38
CA GLU A 3 -8.79 -12.14 -3.94
C GLU A 3 -7.46 -12.61 -3.38
N ILE A 4 -6.72 -11.68 -2.79
CA ILE A 4 -5.56 -12.02 -1.98
C ILE A 4 -6.16 -12.65 -0.72
N ASN A 5 -6.52 -13.92 -0.80
CA ASN A 5 -6.96 -14.74 0.34
C ASN A 5 -5.74 -15.08 1.19
N ARG A 6 -5.04 -14.01 1.59
CA ARG A 6 -3.86 -14.06 2.44
C ARG A 6 -4.32 -14.02 3.90
N VAL A 7 -3.79 -14.92 4.71
CA VAL A 7 -3.98 -14.89 6.17
C VAL A 7 -3.39 -13.58 6.71
N PRO A 8 -4.20 -12.71 7.34
CA PRO A 8 -3.69 -11.46 7.90
C PRO A 8 -2.76 -11.72 9.07
N ARG A 9 -1.68 -10.96 9.15
CA ARG A 9 -0.68 -11.05 10.21
C ARG A 9 -0.90 -9.95 11.22
N LEU A 10 -1.03 -10.33 12.47
CA LEU A 10 -1.41 -9.48 13.57
C LEU A 10 -0.36 -9.56 14.68
N LEU A 11 0.18 -8.43 15.08
CA LEU A 11 1.05 -8.29 16.24
C LEU A 11 0.30 -7.60 17.37
N PHE A 12 0.22 -8.26 18.54
CA PHE A 12 -0.27 -7.65 19.78
C PHE A 12 0.88 -7.41 20.75
N VAL A 13 0.87 -6.23 21.37
CA VAL A 13 1.89 -5.80 22.33
C VAL A 13 1.23 -5.30 23.60
N ASP A 14 1.47 -5.99 24.71
CA ASP A 14 0.93 -5.63 26.03
C ASP A 14 1.80 -6.26 27.11
N ASP A 15 2.20 -5.51 28.14
CA ASP A 15 3.03 -6.03 29.22
C ASP A 15 2.25 -6.93 30.21
N GLU A 16 0.94 -6.91 30.15
CA GLU A 16 0.09 -7.79 30.92
C GLU A 16 -0.14 -9.13 30.21
N HIS A 17 0.54 -10.18 30.66
CA HIS A 17 0.41 -11.54 30.11
C HIS A 17 -1.03 -12.08 30.13
N SER A 18 -1.83 -11.66 31.09
CA SER A 18 -3.28 -11.97 31.20
C SER A 18 -4.04 -11.40 29.98
N ILE A 19 -3.73 -10.19 29.54
CA ILE A 19 -4.32 -9.52 28.39
C ILE A 19 -3.94 -10.26 27.10
N LEU A 20 -2.67 -10.56 26.90
CA LEU A 20 -2.19 -11.32 25.74
C LEU A 20 -2.87 -12.70 25.64
N THR A 21 -3.05 -13.37 26.79
CA THR A 21 -3.77 -14.66 26.85
C THR A 21 -5.24 -14.51 26.48
N ALA A 22 -5.91 -13.47 26.96
CA ALA A 22 -7.30 -13.18 26.64
C ALA A 22 -7.49 -12.88 25.15
N LEU A 23 -6.62 -12.04 24.58
CA LEU A 23 -6.61 -11.72 23.14
C LEU A 23 -6.44 -12.98 22.28
N ARG A 24 -5.48 -13.82 22.63
CA ARG A 24 -5.26 -15.08 21.91
C ARG A 24 -6.47 -15.99 21.93
N ARG A 25 -7.15 -16.12 23.09
CA ARG A 25 -8.38 -16.91 23.22
C ARG A 25 -9.54 -16.36 22.40
N SER A 26 -9.70 -15.03 22.38
CA SER A 26 -10.75 -14.35 21.61
C SER A 26 -10.61 -14.56 20.10
N LEU A 27 -9.41 -14.86 19.62
CA LEU A 27 -9.11 -14.96 18.20
C LEU A 27 -8.79 -16.39 17.72
N VAL A 28 -8.91 -17.38 18.60
CA VAL A 28 -8.58 -18.81 18.33
C VAL A 28 -9.36 -19.39 17.14
N GLU A 29 -10.59 -18.94 16.94
CA GLU A 29 -11.46 -19.41 15.85
C GLU A 29 -11.27 -18.62 14.54
N THR A 30 -10.39 -17.63 14.55
CA THR A 30 -10.10 -16.81 13.35
C THR A 30 -8.95 -17.41 12.56
N GLN A 31 -8.92 -17.11 11.25
CA GLN A 31 -7.80 -17.49 10.38
C GLN A 31 -6.66 -16.47 10.41
N TRP A 32 -6.42 -15.82 11.53
CA TRP A 32 -5.40 -14.79 11.67
C TRP A 32 -4.08 -15.40 12.16
N ASP A 33 -2.99 -14.96 11.60
CA ASP A 33 -1.64 -15.31 12.05
C ASP A 33 -1.21 -14.30 13.13
N ILE A 34 -1.25 -14.75 14.38
CA ILE A 34 -1.14 -13.89 15.55
C ILE A 34 0.21 -14.09 16.22
N GLU A 35 0.94 -13.01 16.38
CA GLU A 35 2.15 -12.91 17.19
C GLU A 35 1.88 -12.04 18.43
N LEU A 36 2.47 -12.41 19.54
CA LEU A 36 2.31 -11.71 20.82
C LEU A 36 3.66 -11.27 21.34
N ALA A 37 3.76 -10.05 21.81
CA ALA A 37 4.93 -9.49 22.45
C ALA A 37 4.56 -8.90 23.82
N ASP A 38 5.37 -9.16 24.83
CA ASP A 38 5.19 -8.69 26.20
C ASP A 38 5.83 -7.33 26.48
N SER A 39 6.45 -6.74 25.48
CA SER A 39 7.13 -5.44 25.59
C SER A 39 7.32 -4.81 24.22
N ALA A 40 7.48 -3.48 24.20
CA ALA A 40 7.84 -2.75 22.99
C ALA A 40 9.18 -3.23 22.41
N ALA A 41 10.15 -3.56 23.24
CA ALA A 41 11.47 -4.04 22.80
C ALA A 41 11.35 -5.38 22.07
N THR A 42 10.62 -6.35 22.63
CA THR A 42 10.35 -7.65 21.99
C THR A 42 9.60 -7.45 20.67
N ALA A 43 8.60 -6.58 20.66
CA ALA A 43 7.82 -6.28 19.45
C ALA A 43 8.68 -5.65 18.34
N LEU A 44 9.57 -4.72 18.65
CA LEU A 44 10.47 -4.12 17.67
C LEU A 44 11.42 -5.15 17.07
N ALA A 45 11.98 -6.06 17.87
CA ALA A 45 12.81 -7.14 17.36
C ALA A 45 12.06 -8.10 16.41
N ILE A 46 10.78 -8.35 16.68
CA ILE A 46 9.91 -9.14 15.79
C ILE A 46 9.66 -8.39 14.48
N LEU A 47 9.38 -7.07 14.55
CA LEU A 47 9.10 -6.21 13.39
C LEU A 47 10.31 -6.06 12.45
N GLU A 48 11.54 -6.21 12.96
CA GLU A 48 12.75 -6.23 12.11
C GLU A 48 12.85 -7.50 11.25
N GLN A 49 12.24 -8.60 11.70
CA GLN A 49 12.35 -9.91 11.04
C GLN A 49 11.14 -10.25 10.19
N ARG A 50 9.98 -9.62 10.45
CA ARG A 50 8.72 -9.98 9.86
C ARG A 50 7.81 -8.78 9.66
N GLU A 51 7.08 -8.76 8.54
CA GLU A 51 6.06 -7.75 8.27
C GLU A 51 4.70 -8.16 8.83
N PHE A 52 3.96 -7.17 9.34
CA PHE A 52 2.62 -7.32 9.86
C PHE A 52 1.61 -6.42 9.11
N ASP A 53 0.37 -6.89 9.05
CA ASP A 53 -0.72 -6.12 8.47
C ASP A 53 -1.34 -5.17 9.48
N LEU A 54 -1.52 -5.68 10.71
CA LEU A 54 -2.07 -4.94 11.84
C LEU A 54 -1.11 -5.04 13.03
N VAL A 55 -0.90 -3.92 13.70
CA VAL A 55 -0.14 -3.85 14.96
C VAL A 55 -1.01 -3.20 16.00
N ILE A 56 -1.21 -3.88 17.12
CA ILE A 56 -2.02 -3.40 18.23
C ILE A 56 -1.14 -3.32 19.46
N SER A 57 -1.14 -2.16 20.11
CA SER A 57 -0.32 -1.92 21.28
C SER A 57 -1.14 -1.39 22.45
N ASP A 58 -0.84 -1.85 23.63
CA ASP A 58 -1.27 -1.15 24.84
C ASP A 58 -0.66 0.26 24.88
N MET A 59 -1.41 1.19 25.48
CA MET A 59 -0.94 2.58 25.67
C MET A 59 0.12 2.68 26.74
N ARG A 60 -0.05 1.93 27.86
CA ARG A 60 0.81 2.06 29.04
C ARG A 60 1.69 0.83 29.21
N MET A 61 2.87 0.88 28.63
CA MET A 61 3.89 -0.16 28.82
C MET A 61 5.12 0.44 29.52
N PRO A 62 5.84 -0.37 30.31
CA PRO A 62 7.14 0.03 30.85
C PRO A 62 8.14 0.44 29.78
N GLU A 63 9.09 1.29 30.11
CA GLU A 63 10.19 1.77 29.27
C GLU A 63 9.76 2.57 28.02
N MET A 64 8.80 2.08 27.25
CA MET A 64 8.30 2.74 26.03
C MET A 64 6.77 2.65 25.99
N ASN A 65 6.08 3.78 26.00
CA ASN A 65 4.62 3.80 25.88
C ASN A 65 4.17 3.45 24.44
N GLY A 66 2.92 2.99 24.32
CA GLY A 66 2.36 2.53 23.04
C GLY A 66 2.32 3.58 21.95
N ALA A 67 2.18 4.88 22.29
CA ALA A 67 2.16 5.95 21.31
C ALA A 67 3.53 6.10 20.62
N VAL A 68 4.62 6.10 21.41
CA VAL A 68 6.00 6.15 20.90
C VAL A 68 6.34 4.86 20.12
N PHE A 69 5.90 3.71 20.62
CA PHE A 69 6.06 2.44 19.94
C PHE A 69 5.38 2.46 18.56
N LEU A 70 4.09 2.81 18.48
CA LEU A 70 3.35 2.85 17.22
C LEU A 70 3.86 3.94 16.26
N GLU A 71 4.41 5.03 16.77
CA GLU A 71 5.14 5.99 15.93
C GLU A 71 6.40 5.36 15.31
N THR A 72 7.13 4.54 16.06
CA THR A 72 8.28 3.81 15.53
C THR A 72 7.84 2.78 14.49
N VAL A 73 6.77 2.04 14.75
CA VAL A 73 6.17 1.12 13.78
C VAL A 73 5.78 1.83 12.48
N SER A 74 5.23 3.05 12.56
CA SER A 74 4.86 3.81 11.36
C SER A 74 6.05 4.15 10.45
N ARG A 75 7.24 4.23 11.01
CA ARG A 75 8.50 4.45 10.25
C ARG A 75 9.09 3.15 9.72
N MET A 76 9.04 2.07 10.51
CA MET A 76 9.57 0.75 10.12
C MET A 76 8.69 0.04 9.10
N GLN A 77 7.39 0.02 9.33
CA GLN A 77 6.38 -0.62 8.49
C GLN A 77 5.21 0.35 8.22
N PRO A 78 5.38 1.30 7.28
CA PRO A 78 4.37 2.34 7.01
C PRO A 78 3.03 1.77 6.55
N SER A 79 3.04 0.61 5.91
CA SER A 79 1.85 -0.08 5.40
C SER A 79 1.05 -0.81 6.48
N ALA A 80 1.62 -1.05 7.67
CA ALA A 80 0.91 -1.69 8.78
C ALA A 80 -0.16 -0.75 9.35
N VAL A 81 -1.36 -1.26 9.56
CA VAL A 81 -2.43 -0.51 10.24
C VAL A 81 -2.22 -0.63 11.76
N ARG A 82 -2.20 0.50 12.44
CA ARG A 82 -1.85 0.60 13.86
C ARG A 82 -3.09 0.93 14.69
N LEU A 83 -3.34 0.11 15.70
CA LEU A 83 -4.42 0.29 16.67
C LEU A 83 -3.85 0.43 18.07
N MET A 84 -4.56 1.14 18.94
CA MET A 84 -4.19 1.33 20.34
C MET A 84 -5.20 0.62 21.24
N LEU A 85 -4.70 -0.11 22.24
CA LEU A 85 -5.50 -0.52 23.40
C LEU A 85 -5.32 0.49 24.51
N THR A 86 -6.41 0.88 25.18
CA THR A 86 -6.36 1.97 26.15
C THR A 86 -7.35 1.82 27.28
N GLY A 87 -7.01 2.33 28.45
CA GLY A 87 -7.97 2.57 29.54
C GLY A 87 -8.74 3.87 29.32
N PHE A 88 -9.84 4.05 30.05
CA PHE A 88 -10.69 5.24 29.97
C PHE A 88 -9.98 6.58 30.26
N SER A 89 -8.85 6.55 30.98
CA SER A 89 -8.12 7.75 31.38
C SER A 89 -7.27 8.40 30.28
N ASP A 90 -7.01 7.68 29.18
CA ASP A 90 -5.97 8.06 28.20
C ASP A 90 -6.53 8.61 26.88
N ILE A 91 -7.84 8.84 26.82
CA ILE A 91 -8.57 9.22 25.59
C ILE A 91 -8.05 10.52 24.96
N HIS A 92 -7.62 11.51 25.77
CA HIS A 92 -7.12 12.77 25.26
C HIS A 92 -5.81 12.62 24.48
N ASP A 93 -4.90 11.77 24.94
CA ASP A 93 -3.60 11.52 24.30
C ASP A 93 -3.80 10.77 22.97
N ILE A 94 -4.80 9.89 22.92
CA ILE A 94 -5.15 9.10 21.75
C ILE A 94 -5.74 9.96 20.64
N VAL A 95 -6.62 10.90 20.96
CA VAL A 95 -7.20 11.82 19.97
C VAL A 95 -6.10 12.58 19.23
N SER A 96 -5.06 13.03 19.96
CA SER A 96 -3.90 13.66 19.35
C SER A 96 -3.14 12.70 18.41
N ALA A 97 -2.93 11.45 18.81
CA ALA A 97 -2.23 10.46 18.00
C ALA A 97 -3.01 10.05 16.73
N ILE A 98 -4.34 9.95 16.80
CA ILE A 98 -5.21 9.74 15.64
C ILE A 98 -5.11 10.93 14.67
N ASN A 99 -5.27 12.15 15.17
CA ASN A 99 -5.23 13.36 14.35
C ASN A 99 -3.88 13.57 13.64
N GLN A 100 -2.79 13.05 14.21
CA GLN A 100 -1.47 13.06 13.59
C GLN A 100 -1.26 11.90 12.58
N GLY A 101 -2.28 11.05 12.35
CA GLY A 101 -2.19 9.89 11.44
C GLY A 101 -1.28 8.76 11.93
N LYS A 102 -0.89 8.77 13.21
CA LYS A 102 0.00 7.76 13.79
C LYS A 102 -0.71 6.44 14.10
N ILE A 103 -2.00 6.50 14.44
CA ILE A 103 -2.87 5.35 14.70
C ILE A 103 -4.15 5.44 13.88
N PHE A 104 -4.67 4.29 13.48
CA PHE A 104 -5.91 4.17 12.71
C PHE A 104 -7.14 4.29 13.61
N SER A 105 -7.13 3.58 14.74
CA SER A 105 -8.24 3.52 15.69
C SER A 105 -7.74 3.06 17.06
N TYR A 106 -8.61 3.13 18.04
CA TYR A 106 -8.36 2.59 19.37
C TYR A 106 -9.49 1.69 19.85
N LEU A 107 -9.19 0.85 20.81
CA LEU A 107 -10.15 -0.02 21.52
C LEU A 107 -9.97 0.19 23.04
N THR A 108 -11.07 0.36 23.75
CA THR A 108 -11.03 0.59 25.21
C THR A 108 -10.98 -0.71 25.99
N LYS A 109 -10.16 -0.74 27.04
CA LYS A 109 -10.13 -1.84 28.03
C LYS A 109 -11.18 -1.57 29.13
N PRO A 110 -11.97 -2.54 29.58
CA PRO A 110 -12.14 -3.88 29.00
C PRO A 110 -13.00 -3.85 27.74
N TRP A 111 -12.62 -4.63 26.73
CA TRP A 111 -13.41 -4.82 25.51
C TRP A 111 -14.27 -6.08 25.59
N ASP A 112 -15.31 -6.13 24.76
CA ASP A 112 -15.97 -7.38 24.45
C ASP A 112 -15.42 -8.02 23.16
N ASN A 113 -15.67 -9.32 22.97
CA ASN A 113 -15.17 -10.03 21.78
C ASN A 113 -15.73 -9.46 20.48
N LYS A 114 -16.98 -8.96 20.48
CA LYS A 114 -17.60 -8.40 19.28
C LYS A 114 -16.95 -7.07 18.89
N GLU A 115 -16.64 -6.23 19.87
CA GLU A 115 -15.93 -4.97 19.66
C GLU A 115 -14.53 -5.22 19.10
N LEU A 116 -13.78 -6.16 19.69
CA LEU A 116 -12.47 -6.55 19.20
C LEU A 116 -12.53 -7.04 17.74
N HIS A 117 -13.40 -8.03 17.45
CA HIS A 117 -13.55 -8.55 16.09
C HIS A 117 -13.98 -7.48 15.10
N SER A 118 -14.91 -6.60 15.48
CA SER A 118 -15.35 -5.50 14.64
C SER A 118 -14.20 -4.52 14.31
N ALA A 119 -13.44 -4.12 15.34
CA ALA A 119 -12.30 -3.22 15.14
C ALA A 119 -11.23 -3.82 14.23
N LEU A 120 -10.92 -5.11 14.42
CA LEU A 120 -9.95 -5.83 13.60
C LEU A 120 -10.42 -5.97 12.14
N ASN A 121 -11.68 -6.31 11.93
CA ASN A 121 -12.23 -6.44 10.57
C ASN A 121 -12.24 -5.09 9.84
N ILE A 122 -12.64 -4.01 10.51
CA ILE A 122 -12.60 -2.65 9.94
C ILE A 122 -11.17 -2.26 9.56
N ALA A 123 -10.20 -2.55 10.43
CA ALA A 123 -8.79 -2.26 10.17
C ALA A 123 -8.23 -3.12 9.02
N TRP A 124 -8.63 -4.38 8.94
CA TRP A 124 -8.26 -5.27 7.83
C TRP A 124 -8.85 -4.83 6.49
N ASP A 125 -10.13 -4.48 6.46
CA ASP A 125 -10.79 -3.94 5.26
C ASP A 125 -10.13 -2.64 4.79
N TYR A 126 -9.72 -1.79 5.73
CA TYR A 126 -8.96 -0.58 5.41
C TYR A 126 -7.60 -0.93 4.79
N LYS A 127 -6.86 -1.87 5.41
CA LYS A 127 -5.57 -2.34 4.91
C LYS A 127 -5.66 -2.88 3.49
N GLN A 128 -6.64 -3.74 3.22
CA GLN A 128 -6.84 -4.31 1.89
C GLN A 128 -7.11 -3.23 0.82
N ARG A 129 -7.97 -2.25 1.15
CA ARG A 129 -8.27 -1.13 0.22
C ARG A 129 -7.05 -0.25 -0.05
N GLU A 130 -6.23 0.01 0.96
CA GLU A 130 -5.00 0.79 0.78
C GLU A 130 -3.97 0.03 -0.07
N ASP A 131 -3.80 -1.26 0.16
CA ASP A 131 -2.91 -2.11 -0.64
C ASP A 131 -3.36 -2.16 -2.10
N GLU A 132 -4.67 -2.35 -2.35
CA GLU A 132 -5.25 -2.34 -3.70
C GLU A 132 -5.06 -0.97 -4.38
N ARG A 133 -5.31 0.11 -3.65
CA ARG A 133 -5.12 1.48 -4.15
C ARG A 133 -3.68 1.72 -4.59
N LEU A 134 -2.71 1.34 -3.75
CA LEU A 134 -1.29 1.49 -4.05
C LEU A 134 -0.87 0.63 -5.25
N TYR A 135 -1.34 -0.60 -5.32
CA TYR A 135 -1.10 -1.49 -6.45
C TYR A 135 -1.63 -0.92 -7.77
N LEU A 136 -2.88 -0.44 -7.79
CA LEU A 136 -3.49 0.17 -8.97
C LEU A 136 -2.75 1.45 -9.39
N GLN A 137 -2.31 2.25 -8.42
CA GLN A 137 -1.54 3.46 -8.70
C GLN A 137 -0.19 3.14 -9.35
N GLN A 138 0.53 2.13 -8.85
CA GLN A 138 1.78 1.66 -9.45
C GLN A 138 1.58 1.08 -10.85
N LEU A 139 0.53 0.27 -11.04
CA LEU A 139 0.17 -0.30 -12.34
C LEU A 139 -0.13 0.80 -13.36
N THR A 140 -0.93 1.81 -12.99
CA THR A 140 -1.27 2.94 -13.85
C THR A 140 -0.01 3.75 -14.23
N ALA A 141 0.88 4.01 -13.26
CA ALA A 141 2.14 4.69 -13.54
C ALA A 141 3.02 3.93 -14.53
N SER A 142 3.13 2.61 -14.36
CA SER A 142 3.87 1.73 -15.29
C SER A 142 3.27 1.73 -16.69
N GLN A 143 1.95 1.62 -16.80
CA GLN A 143 1.25 1.66 -18.10
C GLN A 143 1.42 3.01 -18.80
N ASN A 144 1.35 4.12 -18.08
CA ASN A 144 1.57 5.44 -18.63
C ASN A 144 2.99 5.61 -19.15
N ALA A 145 4.00 5.14 -18.42
CA ALA A 145 5.39 5.17 -18.88
C ALA A 145 5.58 4.35 -20.17
N GLN A 146 4.96 3.18 -20.26
CA GLN A 146 5.02 2.34 -21.46
C GLN A 146 4.31 2.99 -22.66
N LEU A 147 3.15 3.63 -22.44
CA LEU A 147 2.45 4.38 -23.49
C LEU A 147 3.26 5.56 -24.01
N GLN A 148 3.93 6.31 -23.13
CA GLN A 148 4.81 7.41 -23.55
C GLN A 148 5.97 6.91 -24.42
N LEU A 149 6.59 5.80 -24.05
CA LEU A 149 7.66 5.18 -24.84
C LEU A 149 7.15 4.79 -26.24
N LEU A 150 6.02 4.09 -26.28
CA LEU A 150 5.42 3.63 -27.53
C LEU A 150 5.01 4.80 -28.45
N ASN A 151 4.46 5.87 -27.87
CA ASN A 151 4.12 7.08 -28.62
C ASN A 151 5.35 7.73 -29.24
N SER A 152 6.45 7.84 -28.50
CA SER A 152 7.70 8.41 -29.04
C SER A 152 8.29 7.57 -30.18
N GLU A 153 8.19 6.23 -30.08
CA GLU A 153 8.59 5.33 -31.16
C GLU A 153 7.69 5.49 -32.41
N LEU A 154 6.38 5.64 -32.20
CA LEU A 154 5.44 5.87 -33.30
C LEU A 154 5.68 7.20 -33.99
N GLU A 155 5.89 8.27 -33.24
CA GLU A 155 6.23 9.60 -33.79
C GLU A 155 7.49 9.54 -34.68
N SER A 156 8.54 8.88 -34.17
CA SER A 156 9.78 8.70 -34.96
C SER A 156 9.54 7.92 -36.25
N LYS A 157 8.75 6.83 -36.20
CA LYS A 157 8.41 6.06 -37.43
C LYS A 157 7.54 6.86 -38.40
N VAL A 158 6.62 7.67 -37.88
CA VAL A 158 5.78 8.55 -38.72
C VAL A 158 6.66 9.60 -39.45
N GLU A 159 7.62 10.21 -38.75
CA GLU A 159 8.55 11.15 -39.36
C GLU A 159 9.40 10.49 -40.45
N GLU A 160 9.97 9.32 -40.18
CA GLU A 160 10.75 8.54 -41.14
C GLU A 160 9.91 8.20 -42.37
N ARG A 161 8.73 7.66 -42.21
CA ARG A 161 7.82 7.33 -43.31
C ARG A 161 7.35 8.55 -44.10
N THR A 162 7.13 9.67 -43.43
CA THR A 162 6.74 10.93 -44.07
C THR A 162 7.88 11.47 -44.95
N TYR A 163 9.11 11.34 -44.47
CA TYR A 163 10.30 11.74 -45.25
C TYR A 163 10.49 10.83 -46.48
N GLU A 164 10.39 9.50 -46.33
CA GLU A 164 10.46 8.56 -47.47
C GLU A 164 9.38 8.84 -48.52
N LEU A 165 8.13 9.06 -48.07
CA LEU A 165 7.03 9.40 -48.99
C LEU A 165 7.26 10.70 -49.75
N LYS A 166 7.76 11.76 -49.11
CA LYS A 166 8.09 13.01 -49.78
C LYS A 166 9.20 12.83 -50.83
N SER A 167 10.23 12.03 -50.52
CA SER A 167 11.30 11.71 -51.43
C SER A 167 10.77 10.98 -52.68
N THR A 168 9.99 9.92 -52.48
CA THR A 168 9.40 9.14 -53.59
C THR A 168 8.42 9.97 -54.44
N MET A 169 7.64 10.86 -53.83
CA MET A 169 6.76 11.78 -54.55
C MET A 169 7.55 12.73 -55.47
N THR A 170 8.64 13.32 -54.98
CA THR A 170 9.49 14.21 -55.75
C THR A 170 10.18 13.51 -56.94
N GLU A 171 10.61 12.27 -56.73
CA GLU A 171 11.15 11.41 -57.79
C GLU A 171 10.11 11.11 -58.88
N LEU A 172 8.88 10.74 -58.44
CA LEU A 172 7.76 10.42 -59.33
C LEU A 172 7.34 11.65 -60.16
N GLU A 173 7.22 12.81 -59.54
CA GLU A 173 6.93 14.08 -60.21
C GLU A 173 8.00 14.44 -61.27
N SER A 174 9.27 14.25 -60.91
CA SER A 174 10.40 14.46 -61.84
C SER A 174 10.33 13.50 -63.05
N ALA A 175 10.08 12.22 -62.82
CA ALA A 175 9.92 11.22 -63.87
C ALA A 175 8.71 11.52 -64.77
N HIS A 176 7.58 11.90 -64.18
CA HIS A 176 6.37 12.28 -64.92
C HIS A 176 6.60 13.50 -65.81
N LYS A 177 7.31 14.53 -65.33
CA LYS A 177 7.67 15.70 -66.07
C LYS A 177 8.58 15.37 -67.26
N LYS A 178 9.57 14.50 -67.08
CA LYS A 178 10.44 13.99 -68.14
C LYS A 178 9.66 13.27 -69.23
N LEU A 179 8.74 12.40 -68.83
CA LEU A 179 7.89 11.61 -69.76
C LEU A 179 7.00 12.56 -70.61
N LYS A 180 6.34 13.51 -69.97
CA LYS A 180 5.47 14.49 -70.64
C LYS A 180 6.22 15.33 -71.68
N ASN A 181 7.43 15.76 -71.35
CA ASN A 181 8.27 16.54 -72.30
C ASN A 181 8.74 15.70 -73.50
N SER A 182 8.99 14.39 -73.31
CA SER A 182 9.34 13.45 -74.39
C SER A 182 8.18 13.23 -75.36
N TYR A 183 6.97 13.20 -74.91
CA TYR A 183 5.77 13.05 -75.77
C TYR A 183 5.38 14.33 -76.53
N GLN A 184 5.80 15.48 -76.05
CA GLN A 184 5.52 16.77 -76.74
C GLN A 184 6.59 17.17 -77.82
N SER A 185 7.68 16.40 -77.84
CA SER A 185 8.82 16.69 -78.80
C SER A 185 8.85 15.71 -79.98
N THR A 186 7.84 14.88 -80.14
CA THR A 186 7.61 13.94 -81.25
C THR A 186 6.40 14.39 -82.08
#